data_fd0f72a3f4340fbfac122f0d5af22a82
#
_entry.id   fd0f72a3f4340fbfac122f0d5af22a82
#
_cell.length_a   1.000
_cell.length_b   1.000
_cell.length_c   1.000
_cell.angle_alpha   90.00
_cell.angle_beta   90.00
_cell.angle_gamma   90.00
#
_symmetry.space_group_name_H-M   'P 1'
#
loop_
_entity.id
_entity.type
_entity.pdbx_description
1 polymer ?
#
loop_
_entity_poly.entity_id
_entity_poly.type
_entity_poly.pdbx_seq_one_letter_code
_entity_poly.pdbx_strand_id
1 'polypeptide(L)'
;LSELTGRKAKTIHRLLEVDYTNNDTVRFIHNEKNLLKCDVVVIDEMSMVDVMLFESLLLALKPQCKIIMVGDEDQLPSVGAGNVLGGVIASGVVPTIRLRDIFRQAAESMIVSNAHRIVTGQLPGKGSRDSDFFMLESDGEACQQLVCDLVCRRLPQSYGFDPFEDIQVLCPSKIGPLGTVALNAALQQRLNPPAAHKAELKLYDKV
;
A
#
# COMPACT_ATOMS: atom_id res chain seq x y z
N LEU A 1 10.40 -8.23 -3.40
CA LEU A 1 11.63 -8.72 -2.73
C LEU A 1 11.97 -10.17 -3.12
N SER A 2 11.02 -11.13 -3.05
CA SER A 2 11.34 -12.54 -3.35
C SER A 2 11.94 -12.75 -4.74
N GLU A 3 11.37 -12.13 -5.76
CA GLU A 3 11.84 -12.22 -7.16
C GLU A 3 13.23 -11.61 -7.33
N LEU A 4 13.46 -10.44 -6.74
CA LEU A 4 14.73 -9.72 -6.88
C LEU A 4 15.88 -10.36 -6.10
N THR A 5 15.59 -10.99 -4.97
CA THR A 5 16.63 -11.53 -4.09
C THR A 5 16.81 -13.03 -4.23
N GLY A 6 15.91 -13.73 -4.90
CA GLY A 6 15.85 -15.20 -4.95
C GLY A 6 15.56 -15.83 -3.57
N ARG A 7 15.23 -15.02 -2.54
CA ARG A 7 14.92 -15.48 -1.19
C ARG A 7 13.45 -15.29 -0.88
N LYS A 8 12.88 -16.22 -0.11
CA LYS A 8 11.47 -16.17 0.27
C LYS A 8 11.22 -15.02 1.23
N ALA A 9 10.47 -13.99 0.80
CA ALA A 9 9.96 -12.93 1.66
C ALA A 9 8.54 -13.27 2.16
N LYS A 10 8.22 -12.83 3.37
CA LYS A 10 6.92 -13.00 4.03
C LYS A 10 6.54 -11.68 4.72
N THR A 11 5.26 -11.46 4.99
CA THR A 11 4.84 -10.40 5.92
C THR A 11 5.34 -10.73 7.33
N ILE A 12 5.52 -9.70 8.18
CA ILE A 12 5.95 -9.88 9.59
C ILE A 12 5.00 -10.84 10.31
N HIS A 13 3.68 -10.69 10.13
CA HIS A 13 2.68 -11.59 10.72
C HIS A 13 2.90 -13.06 10.32
N ARG A 14 3.18 -13.33 9.04
CA ARG A 14 3.48 -14.69 8.56
C ARG A 14 4.85 -15.19 8.99
N LEU A 15 5.79 -14.28 9.25
CA LEU A 15 7.11 -14.64 9.78
C LEU A 15 7.02 -15.07 11.24
N LEU A 16 6.24 -14.33 12.03
CA LEU A 16 6.01 -14.60 13.45
C LEU A 16 5.02 -15.75 13.69
N GLU A 17 4.25 -16.16 12.69
CA GLU A 17 3.22 -17.20 12.73
C GLU A 17 2.14 -16.89 13.78
N VAL A 18 0.96 -16.52 13.32
CA VAL A 18 -0.17 -16.18 14.21
C VAL A 18 -0.72 -17.45 14.85
N ASP A 19 -0.84 -17.43 16.18
CA ASP A 19 -1.51 -18.48 16.95
C ASP A 19 -3.02 -18.22 17.01
N TYR A 20 -3.79 -19.06 16.34
CA TYR A 20 -5.27 -18.99 16.29
C TYR A 20 -5.97 -19.76 17.43
N THR A 21 -5.25 -20.28 18.40
CA THR A 21 -5.83 -21.10 19.48
C THR A 21 -6.61 -20.29 20.53
N ASN A 22 -6.43 -18.97 20.59
CA ASN A 22 -7.13 -18.04 21.47
C ASN A 22 -7.84 -16.93 20.70
N ASN A 23 -9.17 -16.84 20.83
CA ASN A 23 -10.02 -15.92 20.09
C ASN A 23 -9.92 -14.44 20.51
N ASP A 24 -9.27 -14.08 21.62
CA ASP A 24 -9.36 -12.73 22.20
C ASP A 24 -8.12 -11.84 21.99
N THR A 25 -6.97 -12.39 21.65
CA THR A 25 -5.75 -11.60 21.42
C THR A 25 -4.87 -12.24 20.34
N VAL A 26 -4.35 -11.42 19.42
CA VAL A 26 -3.35 -11.88 18.46
C VAL A 26 -2.08 -12.27 19.22
N ARG A 27 -1.74 -13.55 19.19
CA ARG A 27 -0.48 -14.07 19.73
C ARG A 27 0.37 -14.63 18.61
N PHE A 28 1.67 -14.54 18.77
CA PHE A 28 2.63 -15.07 17.80
C PHE A 28 3.32 -16.31 18.37
N ILE A 29 3.52 -17.31 17.51
CA ILE A 29 4.27 -18.54 17.84
C ILE A 29 5.74 -18.21 18.10
N HIS A 30 6.31 -17.32 17.24
CA HIS A 30 7.64 -16.79 17.50
C HIS A 30 7.56 -15.57 18.43
N ASN A 31 8.25 -15.67 19.57
CA ASN A 31 8.29 -14.71 20.67
C ASN A 31 9.57 -14.93 21.48
N GLU A 32 9.69 -14.30 22.66
CA GLU A 32 10.86 -14.40 23.54
C GLU A 32 11.21 -15.83 23.99
N LYS A 33 10.24 -16.78 23.93
CA LYS A 33 10.44 -18.19 24.28
C LYS A 33 10.75 -19.07 23.07
N ASN A 34 10.45 -18.59 21.87
CA ASN A 34 10.64 -19.31 20.62
C ASN A 34 11.19 -18.37 19.55
N LEU A 35 12.49 -18.11 19.60
CA LEU A 35 13.16 -17.15 18.75
C LEU A 35 13.23 -17.58 17.27
N LEU A 36 13.19 -16.62 16.38
CA LEU A 36 13.44 -16.80 14.95
C LEU A 36 14.88 -17.29 14.71
N LYS A 37 15.04 -18.28 13.83
CA LYS A 37 16.35 -18.85 13.48
C LYS A 37 17.00 -18.07 12.32
N CYS A 38 17.24 -16.78 12.56
CA CYS A 38 17.91 -15.92 11.57
C CYS A 38 18.98 -15.07 12.24
N ASP A 39 19.97 -14.64 11.47
CA ASP A 39 21.05 -13.78 11.92
C ASP A 39 20.92 -12.36 11.38
N VAL A 40 20.08 -12.19 10.34
CA VAL A 40 19.74 -10.90 9.74
C VAL A 40 18.26 -10.90 9.37
N VAL A 41 17.55 -9.83 9.70
CA VAL A 41 16.20 -9.53 9.22
C VAL A 41 16.24 -8.25 8.41
N VAL A 42 15.66 -8.29 7.21
CA VAL A 42 15.43 -7.11 6.37
C VAL A 42 13.94 -6.83 6.37
N ILE A 43 13.55 -5.65 6.80
CA ILE A 43 12.16 -5.18 6.84
C ILE A 43 12.02 -4.14 5.74
N ASP A 44 11.14 -4.42 4.79
CA ASP A 44 10.74 -3.48 3.75
C ASP A 44 9.39 -2.85 4.11
N GLU A 45 9.10 -1.67 3.56
CA GLU A 45 7.89 -0.89 3.87
C GLU A 45 7.71 -0.62 5.38
N MET A 46 8.81 -0.23 6.05
CA MET A 46 8.84 -0.04 7.50
C MET A 46 7.90 1.07 7.99
N SER A 47 7.50 2.02 7.14
CA SER A 47 6.49 3.05 7.44
C SER A 47 5.13 2.46 7.84
N MET A 48 4.80 1.26 7.35
CA MET A 48 3.54 0.55 7.63
C MET A 48 3.58 -0.29 8.92
N VAL A 49 4.70 -0.35 9.61
CA VAL A 49 4.88 -1.18 10.83
C VAL A 49 4.56 -0.35 12.06
N ASP A 50 3.53 -0.76 12.82
CA ASP A 50 3.17 -0.14 14.08
C ASP A 50 4.05 -0.60 15.26
N VAL A 51 3.91 0.06 16.41
CA VAL A 51 4.72 -0.19 17.61
C VAL A 51 4.53 -1.61 18.12
N MET A 52 3.30 -2.13 18.15
CA MET A 52 3.00 -3.45 18.71
C MET A 52 3.57 -4.58 17.86
N LEU A 53 3.47 -4.42 16.52
CA LEU A 53 4.02 -5.39 15.59
C LEU A 53 5.56 -5.36 15.62
N PHE A 54 6.15 -4.18 15.74
CA PHE A 54 7.59 -4.03 15.84
C PHE A 54 8.13 -4.61 17.15
N GLU A 55 7.48 -4.35 18.29
CA GLU A 55 7.80 -4.96 19.58
C GLU A 55 7.76 -6.48 19.49
N SER A 56 6.68 -7.03 18.93
CA SER A 56 6.52 -8.48 18.77
C SER A 56 7.65 -9.09 17.94
N LEU A 57 8.07 -8.38 16.87
CA LEU A 57 9.20 -8.81 16.06
C LEU A 57 10.51 -8.77 16.85
N LEU A 58 10.78 -7.69 17.59
CA LEU A 58 12.00 -7.55 18.38
C LEU A 58 12.10 -8.64 19.46
N LEU A 59 11.00 -8.96 20.13
CA LEU A 59 10.94 -10.04 21.13
C LEU A 59 11.22 -11.43 20.55
N ALA A 60 10.91 -11.63 19.27
CA ALA A 60 11.16 -12.88 18.57
C ALA A 60 12.57 -13.00 17.96
N LEU A 61 13.39 -11.96 18.02
CA LEU A 61 14.75 -11.96 17.45
C LEU A 61 15.79 -12.37 18.50
N LYS A 62 16.84 -13.04 18.03
CA LYS A 62 18.03 -13.28 18.85
C LYS A 62 18.73 -11.96 19.21
N PRO A 63 19.37 -11.83 20.38
CA PRO A 63 20.07 -10.60 20.79
C PRO A 63 21.14 -10.09 19.80
N GLN A 64 21.69 -10.98 18.98
CA GLN A 64 22.74 -10.64 18.00
C GLN A 64 22.21 -10.54 16.56
N CYS A 65 20.89 -10.66 16.37
CA CYS A 65 20.28 -10.54 15.05
C CYS A 65 20.42 -9.11 14.53
N LYS A 66 20.94 -8.95 13.33
CA LYS A 66 21.02 -7.65 12.65
C LYS A 66 19.69 -7.31 12.02
N ILE A 67 19.28 -6.04 12.14
CA ILE A 67 18.05 -5.53 11.56
C ILE A 67 18.40 -4.48 10.51
N ILE A 68 17.87 -4.64 9.31
CA ILE A 68 17.95 -3.64 8.25
C ILE A 68 16.51 -3.17 7.98
N MET A 69 16.24 -1.90 8.23
CA MET A 69 14.93 -1.29 8.00
C MET A 69 14.99 -0.47 6.71
N VAL A 70 14.07 -0.72 5.80
CA VAL A 70 13.88 0.01 4.55
C VAL A 70 12.46 0.57 4.54
N GLY A 71 12.29 1.83 4.19
CA GLY A 71 10.97 2.46 4.15
C GLY A 71 11.06 3.92 3.78
N ASP A 72 9.93 4.53 3.62
CA ASP A 72 9.76 5.93 3.27
C ASP A 72 8.99 6.64 4.38
N GLU A 73 9.63 7.59 5.07
CA GLU A 73 9.02 8.31 6.19
C GLU A 73 7.92 9.29 5.75
N ASP A 74 7.86 9.63 4.47
CA ASP A 74 6.88 10.53 3.88
C ASP A 74 5.63 9.79 3.34
N GLN A 75 5.66 8.46 3.30
CA GLN A 75 4.48 7.65 2.98
C GLN A 75 3.48 7.60 4.14
N LEU A 76 2.27 7.08 3.84
CA LEU A 76 1.24 6.91 4.85
C LEU A 76 1.76 6.05 6.01
N PRO A 77 1.51 6.49 7.27
CA PRO A 77 1.92 5.74 8.45
C PRO A 77 1.09 4.45 8.60
N SER A 78 1.50 3.61 9.55
CA SER A 78 0.75 2.42 9.95
C SER A 78 -0.68 2.74 10.39
N VAL A 79 -1.61 1.81 10.18
CA VAL A 79 -2.99 1.91 10.70
C VAL A 79 -3.00 1.76 12.22
N GLY A 80 -2.10 0.94 12.77
CA GLY A 80 -1.87 0.80 14.21
C GLY A 80 -1.12 1.99 14.81
N ALA A 81 -1.08 2.06 16.14
CA ALA A 81 -0.50 3.17 16.86
C ALA A 81 1.02 3.30 16.67
N GLY A 82 1.48 4.54 16.50
CA GLY A 82 2.89 4.92 16.50
C GLY A 82 3.50 5.07 15.10
N ASN A 83 4.60 5.80 15.04
CA ASN A 83 5.45 5.99 13.86
C ASN A 83 6.86 5.49 14.19
N VAL A 84 7.06 4.17 14.04
CA VAL A 84 8.32 3.52 14.42
C VAL A 84 9.48 4.02 13.56
N LEU A 85 9.30 4.06 12.24
CA LEU A 85 10.36 4.48 11.32
C LEU A 85 10.80 5.92 11.60
N GLY A 86 9.86 6.86 11.67
CA GLY A 86 10.15 8.26 11.98
C GLY A 86 10.79 8.43 13.36
N GLY A 87 10.30 7.70 14.39
CA GLY A 87 10.86 7.73 15.72
C GLY A 87 12.31 7.22 15.79
N VAL A 88 12.61 6.12 15.11
CA VAL A 88 13.97 5.56 15.01
C VAL A 88 14.91 6.54 14.30
N ILE A 89 14.48 7.12 13.20
CA ILE A 89 15.27 8.12 12.46
C ILE A 89 15.52 9.36 13.32
N ALA A 90 14.48 9.89 13.97
CA ALA A 90 14.58 11.10 14.80
C ALA A 90 15.46 10.88 16.04
N SER A 91 15.54 9.67 16.57
CA SER A 91 16.38 9.34 17.72
C SER A 91 17.89 9.51 17.44
N GLY A 92 18.32 9.39 16.19
CA GLY A 92 19.72 9.41 15.80
C GLY A 92 20.57 8.24 16.32
N VAL A 93 19.96 7.27 17.00
CA VAL A 93 20.67 6.11 17.60
C VAL A 93 21.06 5.07 16.56
N VAL A 94 20.24 4.94 15.51
CA VAL A 94 20.47 3.97 14.44
C VAL A 94 21.08 4.67 13.22
N PRO A 95 22.19 4.15 12.66
CA PRO A 95 22.75 4.69 11.42
C PRO A 95 21.71 4.72 10.31
N THR A 96 21.50 5.89 9.73
CA THR A 96 20.46 6.13 8.72
C THR A 96 21.08 6.64 7.43
N ILE A 97 20.71 6.02 6.30
CA ILE A 97 21.09 6.46 4.96
C ILE A 97 19.80 6.93 4.27
N ARG A 98 19.78 8.18 3.81
CA ARG A 98 18.66 8.76 3.08
C ARG A 98 18.99 8.82 1.60
N LEU A 99 18.16 8.22 0.77
CA LEU A 99 18.22 8.33 -0.68
C LEU A 99 17.46 9.60 -1.08
N ARG A 100 18.16 10.60 -1.59
CA ARG A 100 17.60 11.91 -1.94
C ARG A 100 17.54 12.18 -3.44
N ASP A 101 18.33 11.42 -4.20
CA ASP A 101 18.46 11.66 -5.63
C ASP A 101 17.27 11.05 -6.39
N ILE A 102 16.53 11.90 -7.06
CA ILE A 102 15.47 11.51 -7.99
C ILE A 102 16.13 11.30 -9.34
N PHE A 103 15.94 10.15 -9.96
CA PHE A 103 16.41 9.92 -11.32
C PHE A 103 15.85 10.97 -12.27
N ARG A 104 16.68 11.46 -13.19
CA ARG A 104 16.38 12.56 -14.10
C ARG A 104 15.07 12.36 -14.89
N GLN A 105 14.75 11.12 -15.28
CA GLN A 105 13.48 10.76 -15.93
C GLN A 105 12.26 10.95 -15.02
N ALA A 106 12.39 10.74 -13.71
CA ALA A 106 11.32 10.97 -12.76
C ALA A 106 11.11 12.46 -12.45
N ALA A 107 12.09 13.32 -12.70
CA ALA A 107 11.97 14.77 -12.47
C ALA A 107 10.99 15.46 -13.47
N GLU A 108 10.71 14.86 -14.62
CA GLU A 108 9.74 15.35 -15.60
C GLU A 108 8.30 14.87 -15.29
N SER A 109 8.15 13.89 -14.39
CA SER A 109 6.85 13.34 -13.98
C SER A 109 6.11 14.31 -13.06
N MET A 110 4.88 14.64 -13.42
CA MET A 110 3.97 15.42 -12.57
C MET A 110 3.53 14.61 -11.35
N ILE A 111 3.48 13.28 -11.43
CA ILE A 111 3.21 12.42 -10.26
C ILE A 111 4.29 12.64 -9.21
N VAL A 112 5.56 12.55 -9.57
CA VAL A 112 6.70 12.75 -8.66
C VAL A 112 6.75 14.17 -8.13
N SER A 113 6.61 15.16 -9.01
CA SER A 113 6.59 16.58 -8.62
C SER A 113 5.46 16.89 -7.63
N ASN A 114 4.26 16.37 -7.87
CA ASN A 114 3.13 16.55 -6.98
C ASN A 114 3.26 15.80 -5.66
N ALA A 115 3.89 14.62 -5.63
CA ALA A 115 4.21 13.92 -4.39
C ALA A 115 5.08 14.80 -3.49
N HIS A 116 6.16 15.40 -4.02
CA HIS A 116 7.01 16.33 -3.27
C HIS A 116 6.27 17.57 -2.78
N ARG A 117 5.38 18.12 -3.61
CA ARG A 117 4.55 19.26 -3.19
C ARG A 117 3.65 18.92 -2.02
N ILE A 118 3.01 17.75 -2.05
CA ILE A 118 2.13 17.27 -0.98
C ILE A 118 2.92 17.06 0.31
N VAL A 119 4.08 16.42 0.26
CA VAL A 119 4.96 16.20 1.43
C VAL A 119 5.39 17.52 2.07
N THR A 120 5.62 18.56 1.25
CA THR A 120 5.96 19.91 1.75
C THR A 120 4.75 20.77 2.11
N GLY A 121 3.54 20.20 2.14
CA GLY A 121 2.30 20.90 2.50
C GLY A 121 1.75 21.82 1.41
N GLN A 122 2.22 21.67 0.18
CA GLN A 122 1.74 22.44 -0.96
C GLN A 122 0.62 21.69 -1.70
N LEU A 123 -0.29 22.43 -2.32
CA LEU A 123 -1.30 21.84 -3.18
C LEU A 123 -0.67 21.25 -4.46
N PRO A 124 -1.13 20.08 -4.91
CA PRO A 124 -0.67 19.51 -6.17
C PRO A 124 -1.01 20.44 -7.34
N GLY A 125 -0.11 20.50 -8.31
CA GLY A 125 -0.33 21.20 -9.57
C GLY A 125 -1.33 20.44 -10.45
N LYS A 126 -2.15 21.17 -11.18
CA LYS A 126 -3.04 20.59 -12.20
C LYS A 126 -2.20 20.19 -13.41
N GLY A 127 -2.34 18.95 -13.86
CA GLY A 127 -1.64 18.46 -15.05
C GLY A 127 -2.10 19.15 -16.34
N SER A 128 -1.24 19.21 -17.32
CA SER A 128 -1.57 19.56 -18.71
C SER A 128 -2.12 18.34 -19.46
N ARG A 129 -2.52 18.54 -20.72
CA ARG A 129 -3.09 17.46 -21.54
C ARG A 129 -2.12 16.28 -21.78
N ASP A 130 -0.83 16.55 -21.78
CA ASP A 130 0.23 15.56 -22.01
C ASP A 130 0.91 15.12 -20.69
N SER A 131 0.27 15.41 -19.56
CA SER A 131 0.77 15.05 -18.22
C SER A 131 0.42 13.61 -17.87
N ASP A 132 1.22 13.02 -16.97
CA ASP A 132 0.97 11.74 -16.31
C ASP A 132 0.09 11.87 -15.05
N PHE A 133 -0.34 13.10 -14.69
CA PHE A 133 -1.15 13.39 -13.51
C PHE A 133 -2.33 14.29 -13.87
N PHE A 134 -3.53 13.91 -13.46
CA PHE A 134 -4.76 14.67 -13.64
C PHE A 134 -5.52 14.78 -12.33
N MET A 135 -6.03 15.97 -12.03
CA MET A 135 -6.91 16.20 -10.88
C MET A 135 -8.28 16.64 -11.40
N LEU A 136 -9.30 15.86 -11.08
CA LEU A 136 -10.69 16.12 -11.44
C LEU A 136 -11.49 16.37 -10.15
N GLU A 137 -12.20 17.48 -10.10
CA GLU A 137 -13.06 17.85 -8.96
C GLU A 137 -14.47 17.31 -9.23
N SER A 138 -15.03 16.59 -8.27
CA SER A 138 -16.40 16.07 -8.33
C SER A 138 -16.87 15.67 -6.94
N ASP A 139 -18.16 15.66 -6.70
CA ASP A 139 -18.75 15.37 -5.38
C ASP A 139 -19.66 14.15 -5.42
N GLY A 140 -19.73 13.41 -4.31
CA GLY A 140 -20.72 12.39 -4.01
C GLY A 140 -21.00 11.41 -5.13
N GLU A 141 -22.26 11.30 -5.57
CA GLU A 141 -22.68 10.37 -6.62
C GLU A 141 -22.12 10.72 -8.00
N ALA A 142 -21.89 12.00 -8.29
CA ALA A 142 -21.27 12.43 -9.53
C ALA A 142 -19.82 11.93 -9.61
N CYS A 143 -19.11 11.91 -8.50
CA CYS A 143 -17.76 11.34 -8.43
C CYS A 143 -17.75 9.84 -8.69
N GLN A 144 -18.70 9.07 -8.12
CA GLN A 144 -18.83 7.65 -8.40
C GLN A 144 -19.08 7.37 -9.90
N GLN A 145 -19.98 8.15 -10.50
CA GLN A 145 -20.26 8.02 -11.94
C GLN A 145 -19.05 8.39 -12.80
N LEU A 146 -18.29 9.44 -12.40
CA LEU A 146 -17.07 9.86 -13.08
C LEU A 146 -16.00 8.77 -13.03
N VAL A 147 -15.77 8.15 -11.86
CA VAL A 147 -14.83 7.02 -11.72
C VAL A 147 -15.22 5.86 -12.62
N CYS A 148 -16.50 5.49 -12.60
CA CYS A 148 -16.99 4.43 -13.47
C CYS A 148 -16.85 4.77 -14.97
N ASP A 149 -17.10 6.02 -15.38
CA ASP A 149 -16.93 6.46 -16.76
C ASP A 149 -15.45 6.46 -17.18
N LEU A 150 -14.55 6.88 -16.30
CA LEU A 150 -13.11 6.81 -16.52
C LEU A 150 -12.66 5.38 -16.76
N VAL A 151 -13.00 4.46 -15.84
CA VAL A 151 -12.53 3.07 -15.89
C VAL A 151 -13.14 2.29 -17.06
N CYS A 152 -14.47 2.43 -17.28
CA CYS A 152 -15.16 1.59 -18.25
C CYS A 152 -15.09 2.11 -19.69
N ARG A 153 -14.82 3.40 -19.88
CA ARG A 153 -14.92 4.04 -21.20
C ARG A 153 -13.74 4.93 -21.55
N ARG A 154 -13.50 6.01 -20.76
CA ARG A 154 -12.60 7.08 -21.20
C ARG A 154 -11.14 6.63 -21.26
N LEU A 155 -10.63 5.97 -20.24
CA LEU A 155 -9.25 5.48 -20.24
C LEU A 155 -9.03 4.38 -21.27
N PRO A 156 -9.90 3.36 -21.39
CA PRO A 156 -9.81 2.39 -22.48
C PRO A 156 -9.83 3.02 -23.88
N GLN A 157 -10.72 3.97 -24.13
CA GLN A 157 -10.83 4.60 -25.44
C GLN A 157 -9.66 5.53 -25.77
N SER A 158 -9.12 6.23 -24.77
CA SER A 158 -8.05 7.23 -24.99
C SER A 158 -6.66 6.63 -25.02
N TYR A 159 -6.43 5.56 -24.24
CA TYR A 159 -5.09 4.99 -24.04
C TYR A 159 -4.99 3.50 -24.39
N GLY A 160 -6.11 2.85 -24.74
CA GLY A 160 -6.13 1.43 -25.03
C GLY A 160 -5.98 0.53 -23.80
N PHE A 161 -6.20 1.05 -22.59
CA PHE A 161 -6.06 0.29 -21.34
C PHE A 161 -7.15 -0.76 -21.19
N ASP A 162 -6.78 -1.94 -20.72
CA ASP A 162 -7.71 -2.96 -20.25
C ASP A 162 -8.22 -2.61 -18.85
N PRO A 163 -9.56 -2.47 -18.65
CA PRO A 163 -10.11 -2.12 -17.35
C PRO A 163 -9.78 -3.09 -16.22
N PHE A 164 -9.45 -4.35 -16.53
CA PHE A 164 -9.16 -5.39 -15.54
C PHE A 164 -7.68 -5.57 -15.25
N GLU A 165 -6.81 -5.29 -16.23
CA GLU A 165 -5.39 -5.56 -16.11
C GLU A 165 -4.57 -4.27 -15.92
N ASP A 166 -4.98 -3.13 -16.53
CA ASP A 166 -4.19 -1.90 -16.57
C ASP A 166 -4.71 -0.80 -15.64
N ILE A 167 -5.94 -0.92 -15.11
CA ILE A 167 -6.57 0.15 -14.32
C ILE A 167 -6.82 -0.33 -12.88
N GLN A 168 -6.31 0.43 -11.91
CA GLN A 168 -6.58 0.21 -10.50
C GLN A 168 -7.24 1.45 -9.87
N VAL A 169 -8.34 1.23 -9.13
CA VAL A 169 -9.03 2.28 -8.36
C VAL A 169 -8.68 2.17 -6.89
N LEU A 170 -8.08 3.22 -6.35
CA LEU A 170 -7.77 3.34 -4.93
C LEU A 170 -8.82 4.19 -4.23
N CYS A 171 -9.30 3.75 -3.08
CA CYS A 171 -10.31 4.42 -2.27
C CYS A 171 -9.78 4.73 -0.87
N PRO A 172 -10.14 5.88 -0.28
CA PRO A 172 -9.70 6.23 1.06
C PRO A 172 -10.40 5.41 2.15
N SER A 173 -11.55 4.78 1.85
CA SER A 173 -12.35 4.05 2.83
C SER A 173 -13.00 2.80 2.20
N LYS A 174 -13.47 1.90 3.08
CA LYS A 174 -14.24 0.72 2.68
C LYS A 174 -15.72 1.04 2.50
N ILE A 175 -16.26 1.92 3.34
CA ILE A 175 -17.69 2.25 3.46
C ILE A 175 -17.96 3.64 2.89
N GLY A 176 -19.19 3.87 2.42
CA GLY A 176 -19.64 5.13 1.83
C GLY A 176 -19.74 5.06 0.29
N PRO A 177 -20.28 6.11 -0.35
CA PRO A 177 -20.57 6.12 -1.78
C PRO A 177 -19.31 6.02 -2.66
N LEU A 178 -18.17 6.47 -2.15
CA LEU A 178 -16.84 6.38 -2.78
C LEU A 178 -15.95 5.32 -2.14
N GLY A 179 -16.50 4.49 -1.26
CA GLY A 179 -15.78 3.36 -0.66
C GLY A 179 -15.67 2.17 -1.61
N THR A 180 -14.73 1.27 -1.31
CA THR A 180 -14.46 0.10 -2.17
C THR A 180 -15.69 -0.77 -2.40
N VAL A 181 -16.58 -0.92 -1.40
CA VAL A 181 -17.80 -1.73 -1.54
C VAL A 181 -18.73 -1.15 -2.60
N ALA A 182 -19.03 0.14 -2.54
CA ALA A 182 -19.94 0.81 -3.47
C ALA A 182 -19.36 0.90 -4.89
N LEU A 183 -18.07 1.27 -5.00
CA LEU A 183 -17.42 1.38 -6.29
C LEU A 183 -17.24 0.01 -6.96
N ASN A 184 -16.89 -1.05 -6.21
CA ASN A 184 -16.84 -2.40 -6.77
C ASN A 184 -18.20 -2.86 -7.30
N ALA A 185 -19.27 -2.61 -6.57
CA ALA A 185 -20.62 -2.96 -7.05
C ALA A 185 -20.98 -2.20 -8.34
N ALA A 186 -20.68 -0.91 -8.41
CA ALA A 186 -20.96 -0.08 -9.59
C ALA A 186 -20.12 -0.47 -10.82
N LEU A 187 -18.84 -0.78 -10.61
CA LEU A 187 -17.92 -1.23 -11.65
C LEU A 187 -18.30 -2.64 -12.13
N GLN A 188 -18.64 -3.55 -11.22
CA GLN A 188 -19.10 -4.90 -11.55
C GLN A 188 -20.32 -4.89 -12.48
N GLN A 189 -21.32 -4.05 -12.19
CA GLN A 189 -22.51 -3.93 -13.03
C GLN A 189 -22.18 -3.46 -14.45
N ARG A 190 -21.14 -2.66 -14.64
CA ARG A 190 -20.76 -2.10 -15.94
C ARG A 190 -19.80 -2.99 -16.72
N LEU A 191 -18.81 -3.58 -16.04
CA LEU A 191 -17.75 -4.36 -16.67
C LEU A 191 -18.09 -5.84 -16.80
N ASN A 192 -18.83 -6.37 -15.82
CA ASN A 192 -19.20 -7.77 -15.78
C ASN A 192 -20.65 -7.95 -15.25
N PRO A 193 -21.66 -7.46 -16.00
CA PRO A 193 -23.06 -7.59 -15.57
C PRO A 193 -23.46 -9.06 -15.43
N PRO A 194 -24.35 -9.39 -14.47
CA PRO A 194 -24.86 -10.75 -14.30
C PRO A 194 -25.53 -11.24 -15.58
N ALA A 195 -25.11 -12.41 -16.06
CA ALA A 195 -25.71 -13.08 -17.21
C ALA A 195 -26.15 -14.49 -16.82
N ALA A 196 -27.26 -14.96 -17.37
CA ALA A 196 -27.92 -16.23 -17.01
C ALA A 196 -27.03 -17.50 -17.12
N HIS A 197 -25.83 -17.39 -17.71
CA HIS A 197 -24.88 -18.49 -17.90
C HIS A 197 -23.48 -18.20 -17.46
N LYS A 198 -23.22 -17.07 -16.77
CA LYS A 198 -21.90 -16.76 -16.20
C LYS A 198 -21.92 -17.06 -14.71
N ALA A 199 -20.95 -17.86 -14.24
CA ALA A 199 -20.59 -17.85 -12.82
C ALA A 199 -20.30 -16.41 -12.41
N GLU A 200 -20.89 -15.94 -11.30
CA GLU A 200 -20.55 -14.65 -10.70
C GLU A 200 -19.09 -14.68 -10.28
N LEU A 201 -18.21 -14.24 -11.17
CA LEU A 201 -16.86 -13.84 -10.76
C LEU A 201 -17.02 -12.54 -9.99
N LYS A 202 -16.97 -12.63 -8.67
CA LYS A 202 -16.90 -11.46 -7.82
C LYS A 202 -15.57 -10.78 -8.12
N LEU A 203 -15.58 -9.46 -8.31
CA LEU A 203 -14.37 -8.65 -8.52
C LEU A 203 -13.29 -8.85 -7.41
N TYR A 204 -13.67 -9.45 -6.30
CA TYR A 204 -12.81 -9.80 -5.16
C TYR A 204 -11.91 -11.03 -5.38
N ASP A 205 -12.16 -11.83 -6.41
CA ASP A 205 -11.45 -13.09 -6.60
C ASP A 205 -10.12 -12.93 -7.35
N LYS A 206 -9.75 -11.70 -7.72
CA LYS A 206 -8.47 -11.38 -8.38
C LYS A 206 -7.44 -10.67 -7.48
N VAL A 207 -7.66 -10.64 -6.16
CA VAL A 207 -6.67 -10.06 -5.23
C VAL A 207 -5.87 -11.15 -4.55
#